data_e6c127b8e8f834160f22dfd518fbbe61
#
_entry.id   e6c127b8e8f834160f22dfd518fbbe61
#
_cell.length_a   1.000
_cell.length_b   1.000
_cell.length_c   1.000
_cell.angle_alpha   90.00
_cell.angle_beta   90.00
_cell.angle_gamma   90.00
#
_symmetry.space_group_name_H-M   'P 1'
#
loop_
_entity.id
_entity.type
_entity.pdbx_description
1 polymer ?
#
loop_
_entity_poly.entity_id
_entity_poly.type
_entity_poly.pdbx_seq_one_letter_code
_entity_poly.pdbx_strand_id
1 'polypeptide(L)' 'MRFIVSMRIKENKYEEIFIADNKIDAKRIAKRSNPNSEILSALWTYK' A
#
# COMPACT_ATOMS: atom_id res chain seq x y z
N MET A 1 -5.35 11.96 2.92
CA MET A 1 -4.69 11.23 4.00
C MET A 1 -3.58 10.36 3.44
N ARG A 2 -2.57 10.12 4.24
CA ARG A 2 -1.45 9.29 3.84
C ARG A 2 -1.54 7.93 4.50
N PHE A 3 -1.29 6.89 3.72
CA PHE A 3 -1.29 5.52 4.23
C PHE A 3 0.00 4.84 3.84
N ILE A 4 0.58 4.11 4.80
CA ILE A 4 1.71 3.22 4.51
C ILE A 4 1.12 1.89 4.13
N VAL A 5 1.41 1.44 2.92
CA VAL A 5 0.92 0.15 2.42
C VAL A 5 2.10 -0.81 2.35
N SER A 6 1.98 -1.90 3.09
CA SER A 6 2.97 -2.97 3.07
C SER A 6 2.60 -3.96 1.98
N MET A 7 3.57 -4.34 1.17
CA MET A 7 3.34 -5.26 0.07
C MET A 7 4.54 -6.17 -0.12
N ARG A 8 4.31 -7.25 -0.86
CA ARG A 8 5.35 -8.25 -1.08
C ARG A 8 5.35 -8.66 -2.55
N ILE A 9 6.56 -8.76 -3.11
CA ILE A 9 6.76 -9.36 -4.42
C ILE A 9 7.70 -10.53 -4.20
N LYS A 10 7.20 -11.77 -4.41
CA LYS A 10 7.94 -13.00 -4.15
C LYS A 10 8.40 -13.02 -2.69
N GLU A 11 9.71 -12.92 -2.45
CA GLU A 11 10.27 -12.95 -1.10
C GLU A 11 10.60 -11.57 -0.55
N ASN A 12 10.42 -10.53 -1.37
CA ASN A 12 10.79 -9.18 -0.99
C ASN A 12 9.59 -8.41 -0.45
N LYS A 13 9.72 -7.92 0.77
CA LYS A 13 8.72 -7.05 1.38
C LYS A 13 9.18 -5.61 1.31
N TYR A 14 8.26 -4.71 1.06
CA TYR A 14 8.56 -3.29 1.07
C TYR A 14 7.29 -2.50 1.37
N GLU A 15 7.49 -1.22 1.64
CA GLU A 15 6.40 -0.33 1.99
C GLU A 15 6.46 0.93 1.15
N GLU A 16 5.29 1.43 0.79
CA GLU A 16 5.18 2.71 0.10
C GLU A 16 4.08 3.54 0.73
N ILE A 17 4.21 4.86 0.61
CA ILE A 17 3.20 5.78 1.13
C ILE A 17 2.33 6.22 -0.05
N PHE A 18 1.01 6.12 0.14
CA PHE A 18 0.03 6.53 -0.85
C PHE A 18 -0.94 7.53 -0.22
N ILE A 19 -1.40 8.47 -1.03
CA ILE A 19 -2.42 9.42 -0.61
C ILE A 19 -3.77 8.85 -1.05
N ALA A 20 -4.67 8.67 -0.09
CA ALA A 20 -5.98 8.09 -0.33
C ALA A 20 -6.97 8.58 0.72
N ASP A 21 -8.24 8.34 0.49
CA ASP A 21 -9.29 8.74 1.42
C ASP A 21 -9.48 7.75 2.57
N ASN A 22 -9.15 6.50 2.32
CA ASN A 22 -9.30 5.44 3.31
C ASN A 22 -8.39 4.26 2.98
N LYS A 23 -8.37 3.26 3.87
CA LYS A 23 -7.50 2.08 3.71
C LYS A 23 -7.80 1.30 2.44
N ILE A 24 -9.07 1.16 2.13
CA ILE A 24 -9.49 0.38 0.95
C ILE A 24 -8.96 1.04 -0.31
N ASP A 25 -9.10 2.36 -0.41
CA ASP A 25 -8.58 3.10 -1.56
C ASP A 25 -7.06 3.02 -1.62
N ALA A 26 -6.39 3.13 -0.47
CA ALA A 26 -4.93 3.02 -0.42
C ALA A 26 -4.46 1.68 -0.98
N LYS A 27 -5.10 0.60 -0.57
CA LYS A 27 -4.76 -0.74 -1.05
C LYS A 27 -5.02 -0.86 -2.55
N ARG A 28 -6.12 -0.30 -3.03
CA ARG A 28 -6.46 -0.32 -4.44
C ARG A 28 -5.42 0.41 -5.28
N ILE A 29 -5.03 1.60 -4.83
CA ILE A 29 -4.02 2.40 -5.51
C ILE A 29 -2.69 1.66 -5.53
N ALA A 30 -2.31 1.09 -4.38
CA ALA A 30 -1.07 0.33 -4.27
C ALA A 30 -1.05 -0.85 -5.24
N LYS A 31 -2.15 -1.58 -5.33
CA LYS A 31 -2.24 -2.73 -6.22
C LYS A 31 -2.17 -2.31 -7.68
N ARG A 32 -2.83 -1.19 -8.02
CA ARG A 32 -2.79 -0.67 -9.38
C ARG A 32 -1.37 -0.28 -9.78
N SER A 33 -0.63 0.34 -8.86
CA SER A 33 0.75 0.77 -9.12
C SER A 33 1.73 -0.39 -9.13
N ASN A 34 1.39 -1.48 -8.45
CA ASN A 34 2.26 -2.63 -8.28
C ASN A 34 1.47 -3.93 -8.53
N PRO A 35 1.07 -4.18 -9.80
CA PRO A 35 0.15 -5.28 -10.09
C PRO A 35 0.68 -6.67 -9.75
N ASN A 36 2.00 -6.81 -9.65
CA ASN A 36 2.59 -8.10 -9.34
C ASN A 36 2.84 -8.30 -7.85
N SER A 37 2.41 -7.35 -7.03
CA SER A 37 2.63 -7.43 -5.58
C SER A 37 1.42 -8.01 -4.88
N GLU A 38 1.67 -8.55 -3.69
CA GLU A 38 0.63 -8.95 -2.76
C GLU A 38 0.48 -7.84 -1.72
N ILE A 39 -0.70 -7.28 -1.59
CA ILE A 39 -0.93 -6.22 -0.62
C ILE A 39 -1.19 -6.84 0.74
N LEU A 40 -0.32 -6.54 1.70
CA LEU A 40 -0.36 -7.15 3.03
C LEU A 40 -1.19 -6.34 4.02
N SER A 41 -0.96 -5.04 4.07
CA SER A 41 -1.68 -4.18 5.01
C SER A 41 -1.59 -2.73 4.57
N ALA A 42 -2.47 -1.91 5.15
CA ALA A 42 -2.41 -0.47 4.98
C ALA A 42 -2.68 0.18 6.33
N LEU A 43 -1.83 1.14 6.71
CA LEU A 43 -1.95 1.84 7.98
C LEU A 43 -1.91 3.34 7.72
N TRP A 44 -2.77 4.06 8.42
CA TRP A 44 -2.78 5.51 8.37
C TRP A 44 -1.49 6.08 8.94
N THR A 45 -0.99 7.13 8.31
CA THR A 45 0.17 7.84 8.81
C THR A 45 0.05 9.32 8.46
N TYR A 46 0.66 10.16 9.26
CA TYR A 46 0.71 11.59 8.97
C TYR A 46 2.13 12.06 8.63
N LYS A 47 3.00 11.16 8.30
CA LYS A 47 4.33 11.51 7.82
C LYS A 47 4.32 11.82 6.34
#